data_7dca311fe671fa355bad075630b19f31
#
_entry.id   7dca311fe671fa355bad075630b19f31
#
_cell.length_a   1.000
_cell.length_b   1.000
_cell.length_c   1.000
_cell.angle_alpha   90.00
_cell.angle_beta   90.00
_cell.angle_gamma   90.00
#
_symmetry.space_group_name_H-M   'P 1'
#
loop_
_entity.id
_entity.type
_entity.pdbx_description
1 polymer ?
#
loop_
_entity_poly.entity_id
_entity_poly.type
_entity_poly.pdbx_seq_one_letter_code
_entity_poly.pdbx_strand_id
1 'polypeptide(L)' 'MNENKFFLHQIKRNGTTITKGIVVADTYDAALQGYHAYLGAYAYGHEAGTDFVSCEITDMSGAHLIEETWLAPAPEPEE' A
#
# COMPACT_ATOMS: atom_id res chain seq x y z
N MET A 1 0.23 21.00 22.33
CA MET A 1 -0.06 21.18 20.89
C MET A 1 -0.17 19.82 20.24
N ASN A 2 -1.26 19.59 19.54
CA ASN A 2 -1.48 18.32 18.91
C ASN A 2 -0.88 18.31 17.51
N GLU A 3 0.05 17.41 17.29
CA GLU A 3 0.54 17.17 15.95
C GLU A 3 -0.22 16.00 15.38
N ASN A 4 -0.93 16.24 14.30
CA ASN A 4 -1.61 15.15 13.63
C ASN A 4 -0.64 14.50 12.66
N LYS A 5 -0.44 13.23 12.84
CA LYS A 5 0.38 12.44 11.93
C LYS A 5 -0.50 11.43 11.22
N PHE A 6 -0.05 11.03 10.07
CA PHE A 6 -0.74 10.03 9.28
C PHE A 6 0.22 8.90 9.00
N PHE A 7 -0.26 7.68 9.08
CA PHE A 7 0.56 6.50 8.91
C PHE A 7 0.16 5.81 7.63
N LEU A 8 1.13 5.69 6.73
CA LEU A 8 0.94 4.97 5.48
C LEU A 8 1.49 3.56 5.67
N HIS A 9 0.61 2.58 5.66
CA HIS A 9 0.98 1.17 5.75
C HIS A 9 1.15 0.63 4.35
N GLN A 10 2.27 -0.02 4.10
CA GLN A 10 2.63 -0.53 2.78
C GLN A 10 2.98 -2.00 2.92
N ILE A 11 2.31 -2.85 2.17
CA ILE A 11 2.58 -4.29 2.19
C ILE A 11 2.59 -4.76 0.75
N LYS A 12 3.59 -5.55 0.40
CA LYS A 12 3.59 -6.23 -0.90
C LYS A 12 4.18 -7.62 -0.76
N ARG A 13 3.76 -8.50 -1.64
CA ARG A 13 4.28 -9.86 -1.70
C ARG A 13 4.77 -10.14 -3.10
N ASN A 14 5.96 -10.73 -3.18
CA ASN A 14 6.52 -11.20 -4.44
C ASN A 14 6.93 -12.65 -4.22
N GLY A 15 6.11 -13.56 -4.74
CA GLY A 15 6.31 -14.99 -4.48
C GLY A 15 6.14 -15.32 -3.02
N THR A 16 7.24 -15.64 -2.34
CA THR A 16 7.23 -15.95 -0.91
C THR A 16 7.76 -14.81 -0.06
N THR A 17 8.22 -13.72 -0.68
CA THR A 17 8.80 -12.61 0.03
C THR A 17 7.73 -11.56 0.32
N ILE A 18 7.54 -11.26 1.59
CA ILE A 18 6.60 -10.22 2.03
C ILE A 18 7.41 -9.06 2.56
N THR A 19 7.15 -7.89 1.99
CA THR A 19 7.77 -6.64 2.43
C THR A 19 6.69 -5.74 2.98
N LYS A 20 6.92 -5.20 4.18
CA LYS A 20 5.97 -4.23 4.73
C LYS A 20 6.71 -3.12 5.43
N GLY A 21 6.07 -1.96 5.46
CA GLY A 21 6.64 -0.80 6.11
C GLY A 21 5.56 0.18 6.50
N ILE A 22 5.94 1.14 7.33
CA ILE A 22 5.07 2.22 7.73
C ILE A 22 5.84 3.52 7.51
N VAL A 23 5.20 4.45 6.80
CA VAL A 23 5.74 5.78 6.58
C VAL A 23 4.90 6.75 7.39
N VAL A 24 5.56 7.60 8.16
CA VAL A 24 4.87 8.63 8.95
C VAL A 24 4.89 9.92 8.15
N ALA A 25 3.73 10.51 7.95
CA ALA A 25 3.58 11.76 7.21
C ALA A 25 2.97 12.83 8.10
N ASP A 26 3.36 14.07 7.87
CA ASP A 26 2.85 15.19 8.65
C ASP A 26 1.49 15.68 8.18
N THR A 27 1.12 15.37 6.94
CA THR A 27 -0.17 15.78 6.38
C THR A 27 -0.79 14.61 5.64
N TYR A 28 -2.10 14.67 5.49
CA TYR A 28 -2.81 13.66 4.71
C TYR A 28 -2.37 13.66 3.25
N ASP A 29 -2.13 14.86 2.69
CA ASP A 29 -1.67 14.96 1.31
C ASP A 29 -0.33 14.28 1.10
N ALA A 30 0.60 14.43 2.05
CA ALA A 30 1.89 13.76 1.96
C ALA A 30 1.72 12.24 2.03
N ALA A 31 0.82 11.76 2.89
CA ALA A 31 0.53 10.33 2.98
C ALA A 31 -0.09 9.83 1.68
N LEU A 32 -1.00 10.60 1.07
CA LEU A 32 -1.61 10.23 -0.19
C LEU A 32 -0.60 10.15 -1.32
N GLN A 33 0.37 11.06 -1.35
CA GLN A 33 1.43 11.00 -2.36
C GLN A 33 2.20 9.69 -2.27
N GLY A 34 2.57 9.29 -1.07
CA GLY A 34 3.24 8.01 -0.87
C GLY A 34 2.35 6.82 -1.19
N TYR A 35 1.07 6.91 -0.86
CA TYR A 35 0.07 5.89 -1.15
C TYR A 35 -0.03 5.64 -2.65
N HIS A 36 -0.22 6.72 -3.42
CA HIS A 36 -0.34 6.58 -4.87
C HIS A 36 0.99 6.16 -5.51
N ALA A 37 2.10 6.66 -4.99
CA ALA A 37 3.41 6.29 -5.53
C ALA A 37 3.70 4.80 -5.32
N TYR A 38 3.35 4.27 -4.16
CA TYR A 38 3.58 2.85 -3.88
C TYR A 38 2.71 1.96 -4.76
N LEU A 39 1.43 2.29 -4.87
CA LEU A 39 0.52 1.55 -5.73
C LEU A 39 0.96 1.64 -7.20
N GLY A 40 1.37 2.84 -7.63
CA GLY A 40 1.84 3.03 -8.99
C GLY A 40 3.12 2.27 -9.31
N ALA A 41 3.97 2.06 -8.30
CA ALA A 41 5.23 1.36 -8.52
C ALA A 41 5.07 -0.16 -8.50
N TYR A 42 4.15 -0.69 -7.69
CA TYR A 42 4.14 -2.12 -7.42
C TYR A 42 2.84 -2.83 -7.76
N ALA A 43 1.72 -2.12 -7.84
CA ALA A 43 0.44 -2.73 -8.17
C ALA A 43 0.25 -2.81 -9.68
N TYR A 44 -0.81 -3.47 -10.09
CA TYR A 44 -1.25 -3.53 -11.50
C TYR A 44 -0.20 -4.10 -12.46
N GLY A 45 0.67 -4.97 -11.95
CA GLY A 45 1.67 -5.62 -12.79
C GLY A 45 2.90 -4.81 -13.10
N HIS A 46 3.11 -3.68 -12.41
CA HIS A 46 4.27 -2.82 -12.66
C HIS A 46 5.58 -3.45 -12.21
N GLU A 47 5.56 -4.29 -11.21
CA GLU A 47 6.74 -5.03 -10.78
C GLU A 47 6.52 -6.51 -11.07
N ALA A 48 7.44 -7.11 -11.84
CA ALA A 48 7.31 -8.52 -12.21
C ALA A 48 7.37 -9.41 -10.96
N GLY A 49 6.42 -10.33 -10.85
CA GLY A 49 6.37 -11.28 -9.74
C GLY A 49 5.60 -10.80 -8.53
N THR A 50 5.26 -9.51 -8.47
CA THR A 50 4.43 -9.01 -7.36
C THR A 50 2.99 -9.49 -7.55
N ASP A 51 2.47 -10.19 -6.55
CA ASP A 51 1.12 -10.76 -6.63
C ASP A 51 0.16 -10.20 -5.60
N PHE A 52 0.63 -9.34 -4.71
CA PHE A 52 -0.21 -8.72 -3.69
C PHE A 52 0.40 -7.37 -3.30
N VAL A 53 -0.43 -6.33 -3.29
CA VAL A 53 -0.02 -5.00 -2.82
C VAL A 53 -1.18 -4.43 -2.01
N SER A 54 -0.89 -3.92 -0.84
CA SER A 54 -1.88 -3.26 -0.01
C SER A 54 -1.30 -1.98 0.56
N CYS A 55 -2.08 -0.92 0.45
CA CYS A 55 -1.74 0.36 1.07
C CYS A 55 -2.93 0.84 1.88
N GLU A 56 -2.64 1.45 3.01
CA GLU A 56 -3.67 1.98 3.89
C GLU A 56 -3.13 3.21 4.59
N ILE A 57 -3.98 4.22 4.75
CA ILE A 57 -3.62 5.38 5.56
C ILE A 57 -4.52 5.41 6.79
N THR A 58 -3.89 5.51 7.95
CA THR A 58 -4.60 5.68 9.22
C THR A 58 -4.14 6.98 9.87
N ASP A 59 -4.94 7.52 10.76
CA ASP A 59 -4.55 8.68 11.57
C ASP A 59 -4.07 8.23 12.94
N MET A 60 -3.77 9.20 13.81
CA MET A 60 -3.23 8.90 15.13
C MET A 60 -4.25 8.25 16.06
N SER A 61 -5.53 8.33 15.72
CA SER A 61 -6.57 7.64 16.51
C SER A 61 -6.78 6.21 16.04
N GLY A 62 -6.12 5.80 14.96
CA GLY A 62 -6.30 4.48 14.38
C GLY A 62 -7.42 4.41 13.36
N ALA A 63 -8.05 5.54 13.03
CA ALA A 63 -9.11 5.53 12.04
C ALA A 63 -8.56 5.25 10.65
N HIS A 64 -9.23 4.38 9.92
CA HIS A 64 -8.87 4.04 8.54
C HIS A 64 -9.44 5.10 7.61
N LEU A 65 -8.57 5.80 6.88
CA LEU A 65 -8.98 6.90 6.03
C LEU A 65 -9.16 6.48 4.59
N ILE A 66 -8.25 5.65 4.09
CA ILE A 66 -8.29 5.12 2.74
C ILE A 66 -7.48 3.85 2.70
N GLU A 67 -7.93 2.88 1.90
CA GLU A 67 -7.16 1.66 1.70
C GLU A 67 -7.44 1.10 0.32
N GLU A 68 -6.46 0.41 -0.22
CA GLU A 68 -6.61 -0.30 -1.48
C GLU A 68 -5.73 -1.53 -1.45
N THR A 69 -6.29 -2.64 -1.90
CA THR A 69 -5.57 -3.89 -2.04
C THR A 69 -5.68 -4.36 -3.48
N TRP A 70 -4.54 -4.69 -4.06
CA TRP A 70 -4.48 -5.24 -5.40
C TRP A 70 -3.97 -6.67 -5.32
N LEU A 71 -4.64 -7.55 -6.03
CA LEU A 71 -4.23 -8.95 -6.17
C LEU A 71 -3.99 -9.22 -7.63
N ALA A 72 -2.88 -9.89 -7.93
CA ALA A 72 -2.62 -10.29 -9.30
C ALA A 72 -3.70 -11.25 -9.77
N PRO A 73 -4.12 -11.15 -11.04
CA PRO A 73 -5.09 -12.09 -11.57
C PRO A 73 -4.56 -13.51 -11.49
N ALA A 74 -5.42 -14.45 -11.15
CA ALA A 74 -5.04 -15.85 -11.17
C ALA A 74 -4.71 -16.25 -12.61
N PRO A 75 -3.72 -17.15 -12.80
CA PRO A 75 -3.45 -17.64 -14.15
C PRO A 75 -4.69 -18.32 -14.69
N GLU A 76 -4.94 -18.11 -15.98
CA GLU A 76 -6.06 -18.77 -16.62
C GLU A 76 -5.76 -20.27 -16.70
N PRO A 77 -6.77 -21.12 -16.42
CA PRO A 77 -6.54 -22.54 -16.55
C PRO A 77 -6.27 -22.89 -18.03
N GLU A 78 -5.29 -23.72 -18.23
CA GLU A 78 -5.02 -24.23 -19.56
C GLU A 78 -6.00 -25.35 -19.88
N GLU A 79 -6.50 -25.32 -21.07
CA GLU A 79 -7.42 -26.37 -21.52
C GLU A 79 -6.79 -27.27 -22.57
#